data_a0a567daef89c9f82d57c93731ccdef4
#
_entry.id   a0a567daef89c9f82d57c93731ccdef4
#
_cell.length_a   1.000
_cell.length_b   1.000
_cell.length_c   1.000
_cell.angle_alpha   90.00
_cell.angle_beta   90.00
_cell.angle_gamma   90.00
#
_symmetry.space_group_name_H-M   'P 1'
#
loop_
_entity.id
_entity.type
_entity.pdbx_description
1 polymer ?
#
loop_
_entity_poly.entity_id
_entity_poly.type
_entity_poly.pdbx_seq_one_letter_code
_entity_poly.pdbx_strand_id
1 'polypeptide(L)'
;MARNSRYRVKVRFKVRKRSLGVASVAALAIVLSVSAVYGTRIAWDWVSPRFSRGLVKFKLESASVEVPAKSVEQWISAHLEARRGEEWTSADCARFLEKVEKRYPYLNDAKLSRNFLTGSLRFRAGVETVVAPVTRAGSSCYLGESGRLFGEIYPEAVPGGIGAILPASPDAFPDAARFLFRLNSLSGLFDSRPLSLSCPSAGGPCRLALSDGTEVLWGGFEFTRAKILRLNEILEKSASRLKGPYKVDLRYFEDGRAVVSAL
;
A
#
# COMPACT_ATOMS: atom_id res chain seq x y z
N MET A 1 65.70 42.45 -42.32
CA MET A 1 65.51 41.06 -42.85
C MET A 1 65.36 40.11 -41.63
N ALA A 2 64.17 39.73 -41.22
CA ALA A 2 63.95 38.83 -40.11
C ALA A 2 63.66 37.41 -40.63
N ARG A 3 64.57 36.48 -40.26
CA ARG A 3 64.48 35.07 -40.60
C ARG A 3 63.38 34.38 -39.76
N ASN A 4 62.26 34.01 -40.37
CA ASN A 4 61.23 33.15 -39.78
C ASN A 4 61.77 31.70 -39.66
N SER A 5 62.13 31.32 -38.42
CA SER A 5 62.46 29.94 -38.08
C SER A 5 61.18 29.14 -37.84
N ARG A 6 60.82 28.30 -38.75
CA ARG A 6 59.69 27.35 -38.60
C ARG A 6 60.13 26.15 -37.75
N TYR A 7 59.68 26.11 -36.49
CA TYR A 7 59.82 24.89 -35.67
C TYR A 7 58.89 23.80 -36.14
N ARG A 8 59.42 22.71 -36.68
CA ARG A 8 58.68 21.47 -36.94
C ARG A 8 58.67 20.62 -35.67
N VAL A 9 57.56 20.54 -34.97
CA VAL A 9 57.37 19.59 -33.86
C VAL A 9 57.16 18.17 -34.44
N LYS A 10 58.14 17.32 -34.27
CA LYS A 10 58.02 15.87 -34.59
C LYS A 10 57.27 15.21 -33.42
N VAL A 11 55.98 14.98 -33.58
CA VAL A 11 55.20 14.14 -32.64
C VAL A 11 55.72 12.71 -32.75
N ARG A 12 56.28 12.17 -31.65
CA ARG A 12 56.89 10.84 -31.61
C ARG A 12 55.82 9.76 -31.84
N PHE A 13 55.97 8.99 -32.90
CA PHE A 13 55.09 7.89 -33.33
C PHE A 13 54.84 6.82 -32.25
N LYS A 14 55.71 6.72 -31.23
CA LYS A 14 55.61 5.78 -30.11
C LYS A 14 54.41 6.04 -29.18
N VAL A 15 53.99 7.30 -29.01
CA VAL A 15 52.84 7.63 -28.13
C VAL A 15 51.51 7.20 -28.77
N ARG A 16 51.45 7.30 -30.10
CA ARG A 16 50.24 6.94 -30.87
C ARG A 16 49.96 5.43 -30.89
N LYS A 17 50.99 4.57 -30.88
CA LYS A 17 50.81 3.11 -30.81
C LYS A 17 50.32 2.60 -29.47
N ARG A 18 50.73 3.22 -28.33
CA ARG A 18 50.26 2.86 -26.99
C ARG A 18 48.79 3.26 -26.75
N SER A 19 48.37 4.42 -27.23
CA SER A 19 46.99 4.88 -27.09
C SER A 19 46.01 4.04 -27.93
N LEU A 20 46.43 3.58 -29.11
CA LEU A 20 45.64 2.67 -29.94
C LEU A 20 45.47 1.29 -29.28
N GLY A 21 46.50 0.77 -28.61
CA GLY A 21 46.42 -0.50 -27.89
C GLY A 21 45.47 -0.45 -26.67
N VAL A 22 45.51 0.65 -25.91
CA VAL A 22 44.61 0.84 -24.77
C VAL A 22 43.17 1.04 -25.25
N ALA A 23 42.93 1.79 -26.31
CA ALA A 23 41.62 2.00 -26.89
C ALA A 23 40.98 0.69 -27.43
N SER A 24 41.80 -0.16 -28.05
CA SER A 24 41.32 -1.47 -28.56
C SER A 24 40.97 -2.45 -27.43
N VAL A 25 41.71 -2.48 -26.34
CA VAL A 25 41.42 -3.31 -25.17
C VAL A 25 40.16 -2.80 -24.47
N ALA A 26 40.00 -1.49 -24.33
CA ALA A 26 38.77 -0.91 -23.74
C ALA A 26 37.55 -1.20 -24.64
N ALA A 27 37.64 -1.07 -25.93
CA ALA A 27 36.56 -1.41 -26.85
C ALA A 27 36.21 -2.91 -26.81
N LEU A 28 37.17 -3.80 -26.70
CA LEU A 28 36.96 -5.23 -26.57
C LEU A 28 36.22 -5.56 -25.23
N ALA A 29 36.65 -4.93 -24.14
CA ALA A 29 36.01 -5.09 -22.83
C ALA A 29 34.54 -4.61 -22.82
N ILE A 30 34.25 -3.49 -23.48
CA ILE A 30 32.88 -2.99 -23.65
C ILE A 30 32.04 -3.97 -24.49
N VAL A 31 32.56 -4.45 -25.61
CA VAL A 31 31.84 -5.42 -26.44
C VAL A 31 31.56 -6.72 -25.69
N LEU A 32 32.51 -7.24 -24.92
CA LEU A 32 32.32 -8.44 -24.11
C LEU A 32 31.29 -8.22 -23.00
N SER A 33 31.30 -7.06 -22.33
CA SER A 33 30.34 -6.72 -21.30
C SER A 33 28.92 -6.58 -21.86
N VAL A 34 28.76 -5.92 -22.99
CA VAL A 34 27.49 -5.77 -23.70
C VAL A 34 26.97 -7.13 -24.16
N SER A 35 27.86 -7.96 -24.76
CA SER A 35 27.49 -9.32 -25.20
C SER A 35 27.08 -10.23 -24.04
N ALA A 36 27.74 -10.11 -22.89
CA ALA A 36 27.37 -10.86 -21.68
C ALA A 36 25.98 -10.45 -21.18
N VAL A 37 25.69 -9.13 -21.11
CA VAL A 37 24.38 -8.62 -20.69
C VAL A 37 23.28 -9.01 -21.68
N TYR A 38 23.53 -8.89 -22.98
CA TYR A 38 22.56 -9.32 -24.00
C TYR A 38 22.37 -10.84 -24.00
N GLY A 39 23.45 -11.59 -23.89
CA GLY A 39 23.42 -13.06 -23.85
C GLY A 39 22.62 -13.57 -22.62
N THR A 40 22.83 -12.99 -21.45
CA THR A 40 22.06 -13.34 -20.25
C THR A 40 20.59 -12.95 -20.39
N ARG A 41 20.28 -11.82 -21.01
CA ARG A 41 18.90 -11.38 -21.24
C ARG A 41 18.17 -12.30 -22.22
N ILE A 42 18.80 -12.64 -23.35
CA ILE A 42 18.24 -13.58 -24.33
C ILE A 42 18.06 -14.97 -23.72
N ALA A 43 19.05 -15.45 -22.96
CA ALA A 43 18.94 -16.72 -22.25
C ALA A 43 17.80 -16.68 -21.21
N TRP A 44 17.63 -15.57 -20.51
CA TRP A 44 16.52 -15.38 -19.56
C TRP A 44 15.18 -15.35 -20.26
N ASP A 45 15.04 -14.61 -21.36
CA ASP A 45 13.80 -14.55 -22.14
C ASP A 45 13.43 -15.90 -22.78
N TRP A 46 14.43 -16.74 -23.09
CA TRP A 46 14.22 -18.09 -23.60
C TRP A 46 13.87 -19.10 -22.49
N VAL A 47 14.44 -18.92 -21.31
CA VAL A 47 14.27 -19.82 -20.16
C VAL A 47 13.02 -19.45 -19.35
N SER A 48 12.75 -18.16 -19.16
CA SER A 48 11.63 -17.68 -18.34
C SER A 48 10.24 -18.20 -18.76
N PRO A 49 9.89 -18.30 -20.07
CA PRO A 49 8.60 -18.86 -20.48
C PRO A 49 8.50 -20.36 -20.20
N ARG A 50 9.62 -21.09 -20.21
CA ARG A 50 9.64 -22.52 -19.88
C ARG A 50 9.45 -22.77 -18.40
N PHE A 51 10.02 -21.91 -17.54
CA PHE A 51 9.79 -21.93 -16.10
C PHE A 51 8.36 -21.49 -15.73
N SER A 52 7.80 -20.54 -16.47
CA SER A 52 6.42 -20.06 -16.22
C SER A 52 5.34 -21.02 -16.71
N ARG A 53 5.63 -21.88 -17.70
CA ARG A 53 4.65 -22.82 -18.29
C ARG A 53 4.40 -24.09 -17.49
N GLY A 54 4.79 -24.16 -16.22
CA GLY A 54 4.48 -25.30 -15.35
C GLY A 54 5.24 -26.60 -15.70
N LEU A 55 6.25 -26.53 -16.58
CA LEU A 55 7.02 -27.69 -17.01
C LEU A 55 8.02 -28.18 -15.95
N VAL A 56 8.38 -27.32 -14.99
CA VAL A 56 9.33 -27.70 -13.93
C VAL A 56 8.52 -28.11 -12.70
N LYS A 57 8.57 -29.40 -12.43
CA LYS A 57 8.01 -29.99 -11.21
C LYS A 57 9.08 -29.97 -10.11
N PHE A 58 8.67 -29.79 -8.90
CA PHE A 58 9.50 -29.99 -7.71
C PHE A 58 8.69 -30.67 -6.62
N LYS A 59 9.36 -31.47 -5.81
CA LYS A 59 8.75 -32.12 -4.66
C LYS A 59 8.77 -31.16 -3.49
N LEU A 60 7.63 -30.92 -2.85
CA LEU A 60 7.54 -30.04 -1.68
C LEU A 60 8.16 -30.73 -0.47
N GLU A 61 9.35 -30.32 -0.07
CA GLU A 61 10.08 -30.88 1.08
C GLU A 61 9.89 -30.06 2.36
N SER A 62 9.78 -28.73 2.20
CA SER A 62 9.59 -27.84 3.34
C SER A 62 8.80 -26.59 2.94
N ALA A 63 8.11 -26.00 3.90
CA ALA A 63 7.42 -24.75 3.73
C ALA A 63 7.71 -23.79 4.89
N SER A 64 7.83 -22.50 4.59
CA SER A 64 7.89 -21.45 5.59
C SER A 64 6.83 -20.40 5.29
N VAL A 65 6.15 -19.94 6.32
CA VAL A 65 5.05 -18.96 6.22
C VAL A 65 5.40 -17.76 7.10
N GLU A 66 5.31 -16.58 6.53
CA GLU A 66 5.59 -15.31 7.20
C GLU A 66 4.39 -14.38 6.99
N VAL A 67 3.44 -14.42 7.91
CA VAL A 67 2.24 -13.60 7.93
C VAL A 67 2.02 -13.07 9.34
N PRO A 68 1.76 -11.76 9.54
CA PRO A 68 1.54 -11.18 10.87
C PRO A 68 0.33 -11.74 11.61
N ALA A 69 -0.72 -12.21 10.89
CA ALA A 69 -1.92 -12.80 11.47
C ALA A 69 -1.69 -14.29 11.76
N LYS A 70 -1.60 -14.66 13.03
CA LYS A 70 -1.34 -16.04 13.48
C LYS A 70 -2.36 -17.06 12.98
N SER A 71 -3.64 -16.70 12.97
CA SER A 71 -4.72 -17.55 12.47
C SER A 71 -4.54 -17.92 10.99
N VAL A 72 -4.11 -16.96 10.18
CA VAL A 72 -3.82 -17.15 8.74
C VAL A 72 -2.55 -17.96 8.56
N GLU A 73 -1.49 -17.62 9.29
CA GLU A 73 -0.22 -18.34 9.28
C GLU A 73 -0.43 -19.82 9.58
N GLN A 74 -1.19 -20.15 10.63
CA GLN A 74 -1.52 -21.53 11.02
C GLN A 74 -2.27 -22.28 9.93
N TRP A 75 -3.28 -21.64 9.32
CA TRP A 75 -4.05 -22.29 8.25
C TRP A 75 -3.19 -22.56 7.01
N ILE A 76 -2.37 -21.58 6.59
CA ILE A 76 -1.46 -21.74 5.44
C ILE A 76 -0.42 -22.81 5.72
N SER A 77 0.21 -22.79 6.89
CA SER A 77 1.21 -23.78 7.31
C SER A 77 0.63 -25.19 7.32
N ALA A 78 -0.55 -25.39 7.93
CA ALA A 78 -1.22 -26.68 7.95
C ALA A 78 -1.57 -27.18 6.54
N HIS A 79 -2.01 -26.28 5.66
CA HIS A 79 -2.35 -26.63 4.27
C HIS A 79 -1.12 -27.02 3.44
N LEU A 80 0.00 -26.35 3.62
CA LEU A 80 1.26 -26.68 2.94
C LEU A 80 1.89 -27.97 3.51
N GLU A 81 1.84 -28.16 4.83
CA GLU A 81 2.35 -29.37 5.46
C GLU A 81 1.55 -30.63 5.07
N ALA A 82 0.22 -30.51 4.96
CA ALA A 82 -0.64 -31.60 4.47
C ALA A 82 -0.31 -32.05 3.03
N ARG A 83 0.36 -31.19 2.27
CA ARG A 83 0.77 -31.48 0.87
C ARG A 83 2.28 -31.71 0.74
N ARG A 84 2.96 -31.89 1.84
CA ARG A 84 4.39 -32.23 1.85
C ARG A 84 4.63 -33.56 1.15
N GLY A 85 5.67 -33.61 0.35
CA GLY A 85 6.01 -34.77 -0.46
C GLY A 85 5.29 -34.84 -1.81
N GLU A 86 4.28 -34.00 -2.07
CA GLU A 86 3.61 -33.92 -3.37
C GLU A 86 4.47 -33.20 -4.41
N GLU A 87 4.25 -33.54 -5.68
CA GLU A 87 4.83 -32.82 -6.80
C GLU A 87 4.05 -31.53 -7.06
N TRP A 88 4.74 -30.40 -7.05
CA TRP A 88 4.19 -29.09 -7.34
C TRP A 88 4.76 -28.52 -8.63
N THR A 89 3.89 -27.81 -9.36
CA THR A 89 4.23 -27.04 -10.55
C THR A 89 4.08 -25.53 -10.28
N SER A 90 4.51 -24.71 -11.22
CA SER A 90 4.23 -23.26 -11.18
C SER A 90 2.73 -22.96 -11.17
N ALA A 91 1.93 -23.77 -11.88
CA ALA A 91 0.48 -23.62 -11.92
C ALA A 91 -0.16 -23.96 -10.57
N ASP A 92 0.38 -24.95 -9.83
CA ASP A 92 -0.09 -25.29 -8.49
C ASP A 92 0.20 -24.15 -7.50
N CYS A 93 1.39 -23.56 -7.59
CA CYS A 93 1.74 -22.38 -6.80
C CYS A 93 0.80 -21.19 -7.08
N ALA A 94 0.50 -20.92 -8.34
CA ALA A 94 -0.41 -19.85 -8.72
C ALA A 94 -1.85 -20.10 -8.21
N ARG A 95 -2.37 -21.31 -8.40
CA ARG A 95 -3.68 -21.71 -7.89
C ARG A 95 -3.77 -21.65 -6.36
N PHE A 96 -2.69 -22.03 -5.69
CA PHE A 96 -2.64 -21.91 -4.23
C PHE A 96 -2.69 -20.46 -3.79
N LEU A 97 -1.91 -19.56 -4.43
CA LEU A 97 -1.92 -18.14 -4.15
C LEU A 97 -3.31 -17.53 -4.36
N GLU A 98 -3.94 -17.80 -5.49
CA GLU A 98 -5.30 -17.35 -5.80
C GLU A 98 -6.31 -17.84 -4.74
N LYS A 99 -6.21 -19.10 -4.30
CA LYS A 99 -7.06 -19.66 -3.24
C LYS A 99 -6.87 -18.92 -1.91
N VAL A 100 -5.61 -18.56 -1.56
CA VAL A 100 -5.30 -17.82 -0.35
C VAL A 100 -5.86 -16.39 -0.43
N GLU A 101 -5.64 -15.69 -1.53
CA GLU A 101 -6.13 -14.32 -1.75
C GLU A 101 -7.66 -14.26 -1.74
N LYS A 102 -8.33 -15.23 -2.33
CA LYS A 102 -9.79 -15.34 -2.32
C LYS A 102 -10.34 -15.62 -0.92
N ARG A 103 -9.65 -16.44 -0.13
CA ARG A 103 -10.06 -16.78 1.23
C ARG A 103 -9.77 -15.66 2.23
N TYR A 104 -8.67 -14.92 2.04
CA TYR A 104 -8.21 -13.89 2.93
C TYR A 104 -8.02 -12.57 2.17
N PRO A 105 -9.11 -11.89 1.81
CA PRO A 105 -9.06 -10.68 0.98
C PRO A 105 -8.38 -9.49 1.64
N TYR A 106 -8.10 -9.56 2.94
CA TYR A 106 -7.36 -8.58 3.71
C TYR A 106 -5.83 -8.78 3.69
N LEU A 107 -5.33 -9.80 2.97
CA LEU A 107 -3.91 -9.92 2.71
C LEU A 107 -3.47 -8.97 1.61
N ASN A 108 -2.32 -8.36 1.81
CA ASN A 108 -1.65 -7.54 0.81
C ASN A 108 -0.27 -8.10 0.49
N ASP A 109 0.23 -7.81 -0.72
CA ASP A 109 1.55 -8.23 -1.20
C ASP A 109 1.82 -9.73 -1.03
N ALA A 110 0.79 -10.58 -1.16
CA ALA A 110 0.95 -12.02 -1.03
C ALA A 110 1.90 -12.55 -2.11
N LYS A 111 2.98 -13.21 -1.68
CA LYS A 111 4.03 -13.73 -2.55
C LYS A 111 4.40 -15.15 -2.14
N LEU A 112 4.48 -16.01 -3.15
CA LEU A 112 4.94 -17.38 -2.99
C LEU A 112 6.25 -17.56 -3.76
N SER A 113 7.35 -17.67 -3.03
CA SER A 113 8.67 -17.95 -3.60
C SER A 113 9.02 -19.42 -3.43
N ARG A 114 9.72 -19.99 -4.41
CA ARG A 114 10.06 -21.39 -4.48
C ARG A 114 11.55 -21.58 -4.77
N ASN A 115 12.13 -22.58 -4.15
CA ASN A 115 13.46 -23.05 -4.47
C ASN A 115 13.36 -24.47 -5.03
N PHE A 116 13.57 -24.61 -6.33
CA PHE A 116 13.49 -25.91 -7.04
C PHE A 116 14.56 -26.90 -6.63
N LEU A 117 15.72 -26.43 -6.15
CA LEU A 117 16.83 -27.30 -5.76
C LEU A 117 16.58 -27.96 -4.41
N THR A 118 15.96 -27.24 -3.50
CA THR A 118 15.70 -27.71 -2.12
C THR A 118 14.26 -28.15 -1.90
N GLY A 119 13.38 -28.00 -2.90
CA GLY A 119 11.97 -28.30 -2.75
C GLY A 119 11.26 -27.42 -1.70
N SER A 120 11.81 -26.22 -1.41
CA SER A 120 11.23 -25.35 -0.39
C SER A 120 10.30 -24.30 -0.97
N LEU A 121 9.17 -24.05 -0.28
CA LEU A 121 8.24 -22.96 -0.52
C LEU A 121 8.32 -21.93 0.61
N ARG A 122 8.32 -20.67 0.26
CA ARG A 122 8.22 -19.55 1.22
C ARG A 122 7.06 -18.67 0.85
N PHE A 123 6.04 -18.65 1.69
CA PHE A 123 4.90 -17.75 1.58
C PHE A 123 5.15 -16.51 2.46
N ARG A 124 4.91 -15.34 1.89
CA ARG A 124 4.95 -14.05 2.59
C ARG A 124 3.74 -13.23 2.20
N ALA A 125 3.10 -12.62 3.18
CA ALA A 125 2.07 -11.63 2.95
C ALA A 125 2.07 -10.59 4.06
N GLY A 126 1.72 -9.36 3.73
CA GLY A 126 1.29 -8.36 4.70
C GLY A 126 -0.19 -8.55 5.03
N VAL A 127 -0.64 -7.86 6.08
CA VAL A 127 -2.04 -7.82 6.47
C VAL A 127 -2.50 -6.39 6.40
N GLU A 128 -3.64 -6.15 5.78
CA GLU A 128 -4.26 -4.85 5.66
C GLU A 128 -4.67 -4.34 7.04
N THR A 129 -4.31 -3.10 7.38
CA THR A 129 -4.77 -2.45 8.60
C THR A 129 -6.25 -2.12 8.46
N VAL A 130 -7.07 -2.59 9.41
CA VAL A 130 -8.50 -2.28 9.43
C VAL A 130 -8.70 -0.88 10.01
N VAL A 131 -9.21 0.03 9.20
CA VAL A 131 -9.41 1.43 9.58
C VAL A 131 -10.77 1.66 10.23
N ALA A 132 -11.82 1.10 9.65
CA ALA A 132 -13.18 1.33 10.14
C ALA A 132 -14.14 0.19 9.78
N PRO A 133 -15.14 -0.10 10.62
CA PRO A 133 -16.32 -0.83 10.19
C PRO A 133 -17.16 0.07 9.28
N VAL A 134 -17.69 -0.51 8.21
CA VAL A 134 -18.47 0.19 7.18
C VAL A 134 -19.82 -0.48 7.00
N THR A 135 -20.87 0.31 6.95
CA THR A 135 -22.18 -0.15 6.50
C THR A 135 -22.42 0.28 5.07
N ARG A 136 -22.65 -0.68 4.17
CA ARG A 136 -22.93 -0.43 2.76
C ARG A 136 -24.12 -1.27 2.30
N ALA A 137 -25.16 -0.63 1.79
CA ALA A 137 -26.36 -1.29 1.29
C ALA A 137 -26.95 -2.35 2.26
N GLY A 138 -26.90 -2.09 3.56
CA GLY A 138 -27.39 -3.00 4.60
C GLY A 138 -26.44 -4.13 4.99
N SER A 139 -25.28 -4.25 4.34
CA SER A 139 -24.23 -5.22 4.66
C SER A 139 -23.12 -4.55 5.48
N SER A 140 -22.67 -5.23 6.53
CA SER A 140 -21.49 -4.82 7.29
C SER A 140 -20.24 -5.32 6.58
N CYS A 141 -19.27 -4.43 6.38
CA CYS A 141 -17.95 -4.74 5.85
C CYS A 141 -16.90 -3.88 6.56
N TYR A 142 -15.65 -4.04 6.20
CA TYR A 142 -14.54 -3.34 6.80
C TYR A 142 -13.75 -2.60 5.73
N LEU A 143 -13.26 -1.41 6.08
CA LEU A 143 -12.40 -0.59 5.24
C LEU A 143 -10.96 -0.76 5.67
N GLY A 144 -10.10 -1.16 4.74
CA GLY A 144 -8.66 -1.19 4.92
C GLY A 144 -8.01 0.17 4.66
N GLU A 145 -6.77 0.31 5.10
CA GLU A 145 -5.97 1.53 4.93
C GLU A 145 -5.75 1.90 3.45
N SER A 146 -5.65 0.89 2.58
CA SER A 146 -5.55 1.08 1.12
C SER A 146 -6.85 1.56 0.46
N GLY A 147 -7.97 1.57 1.18
CA GLY A 147 -9.31 1.83 0.66
C GLY A 147 -10.04 0.58 0.15
N ARG A 148 -9.49 -0.61 0.34
CA ARG A 148 -10.17 -1.88 -0.01
C ARG A 148 -11.26 -2.19 1.01
N LEU A 149 -12.38 -2.74 0.51
CA LEU A 149 -13.44 -3.27 1.36
C LEU A 149 -13.36 -4.79 1.41
N PHE A 150 -13.59 -5.36 2.59
CA PHE A 150 -13.67 -6.82 2.78
C PHE A 150 -14.76 -7.16 3.80
N GLY A 151 -15.44 -8.29 3.56
CA GLY A 151 -16.58 -8.72 4.40
C GLY A 151 -16.14 -9.30 5.74
N GLU A 152 -14.94 -9.88 5.81
CA GLU A 152 -14.42 -10.53 7.01
C GLU A 152 -13.05 -9.97 7.35
N ILE A 153 -12.74 -9.89 8.65
CA ILE A 153 -11.42 -9.51 9.17
C ILE A 153 -10.76 -10.71 9.84
N TYR A 154 -9.44 -10.66 9.97
CA TYR A 154 -8.73 -11.66 10.77
C TYR A 154 -9.03 -11.47 12.26
N PRO A 155 -9.05 -12.56 13.05
CA PRO A 155 -9.49 -12.52 14.45
C PRO A 155 -8.71 -11.56 15.36
N GLU A 156 -7.45 -11.31 15.02
CA GLU A 156 -6.57 -10.41 15.78
C GLU A 156 -6.73 -8.93 15.38
N ALA A 157 -7.53 -8.63 14.33
CA ALA A 157 -7.73 -7.25 13.90
C ALA A 157 -8.58 -6.46 14.92
N VAL A 158 -8.10 -5.28 15.21
CA VAL A 158 -8.87 -4.30 16.01
C VAL A 158 -9.29 -3.18 15.06
N PRO A 159 -10.58 -3.15 14.64
CA PRO A 159 -11.06 -2.06 13.80
C PRO A 159 -11.04 -0.75 14.55
N GLY A 160 -10.81 0.35 13.85
CA GLY A 160 -10.93 1.69 14.41
C GLY A 160 -12.34 1.95 14.99
N GLY A 161 -12.41 2.77 16.02
CA GLY A 161 -13.64 2.99 16.79
C GLY A 161 -14.70 3.83 16.08
N ILE A 162 -14.42 4.42 14.91
CA ILE A 162 -15.32 5.29 14.15
C ILE A 162 -15.95 4.48 13.03
N GLY A 163 -17.27 4.27 13.10
CA GLY A 163 -18.02 3.65 12.01
C GLY A 163 -18.06 4.55 10.77
N ALA A 164 -18.18 3.97 9.56
CA ALA A 164 -18.24 4.76 8.34
C ALA A 164 -19.44 4.38 7.46
N ILE A 165 -20.04 5.39 6.84
CA ILE A 165 -20.99 5.26 5.73
C ILE A 165 -20.30 5.89 4.52
N LEU A 166 -19.91 5.08 3.57
CA LEU A 166 -19.12 5.49 2.41
C LEU A 166 -20.01 5.78 1.19
N PRO A 167 -19.54 6.62 0.25
CA PRO A 167 -20.24 6.88 -0.99
C PRO A 167 -20.33 5.63 -1.86
N ALA A 168 -21.22 5.64 -2.84
CA ALA A 168 -21.36 4.51 -3.76
C ALA A 168 -20.12 4.31 -4.65
N SER A 169 -19.38 5.39 -4.96
CA SER A 169 -18.18 5.34 -5.80
C SER A 169 -16.96 4.79 -5.05
N PRO A 170 -16.36 3.70 -5.54
CA PRO A 170 -15.15 3.13 -4.94
C PRO A 170 -13.93 4.05 -5.00
N ASP A 171 -13.88 4.98 -5.95
CA ASP A 171 -12.72 5.86 -6.16
C ASP A 171 -12.45 6.80 -4.97
N ALA A 172 -13.47 7.06 -4.17
CA ALA A 172 -13.35 7.88 -2.95
C ALA A 172 -12.86 7.10 -1.71
N PHE A 173 -12.78 5.77 -1.78
CA PHE A 173 -12.45 4.95 -0.61
C PHE A 173 -11.01 5.16 -0.09
N PRO A 174 -9.97 5.29 -0.94
CA PRO A 174 -8.62 5.52 -0.44
C PRO A 174 -8.48 6.84 0.34
N ASP A 175 -9.17 7.90 -0.09
CA ASP A 175 -9.15 9.19 0.60
C ASP A 175 -9.91 9.13 1.91
N ALA A 176 -11.08 8.49 1.93
CA ALA A 176 -11.86 8.25 3.13
C ALA A 176 -11.11 7.38 4.13
N ALA A 177 -10.40 6.34 3.68
CA ALA A 177 -9.58 5.48 4.52
C ALA A 177 -8.45 6.25 5.19
N ARG A 178 -7.70 7.04 4.42
CA ARG A 178 -6.62 7.90 4.95
C ARG A 178 -7.15 8.93 5.96
N PHE A 179 -8.31 9.50 5.67
CA PHE A 179 -8.94 10.45 6.59
C PHE A 179 -9.39 9.77 7.89
N LEU A 180 -10.08 8.64 7.81
CA LEU A 180 -10.51 7.86 8.98
C LEU A 180 -9.33 7.35 9.81
N PHE A 181 -8.26 6.88 9.17
CA PHE A 181 -7.04 6.49 9.86
C PHE A 181 -6.46 7.65 10.68
N ARG A 182 -6.37 8.83 10.07
CA ARG A 182 -5.93 10.06 10.76
C ARG A 182 -6.90 10.46 11.87
N LEU A 183 -8.20 10.38 11.63
CA LEU A 183 -9.22 10.74 12.61
C LEU A 183 -9.19 9.81 13.84
N ASN A 184 -9.02 8.50 13.61
CA ASN A 184 -8.83 7.51 14.68
C ASN A 184 -7.57 7.81 15.51
N SER A 185 -6.45 8.14 14.86
CA SER A 185 -5.20 8.50 15.57
C SER A 185 -5.31 9.78 16.40
N LEU A 186 -6.21 10.67 16.03
CA LEU A 186 -6.49 11.94 16.72
C LEU A 186 -7.73 11.89 17.61
N SER A 187 -8.35 10.73 17.77
CA SER A 187 -9.62 10.58 18.52
C SER A 187 -9.52 11.06 19.96
N GLY A 188 -8.36 10.95 20.60
CA GLY A 188 -8.10 11.46 21.95
C GLY A 188 -8.04 12.99 22.08
N LEU A 189 -8.07 13.74 20.96
CA LEU A 189 -8.14 15.20 20.97
C LEU A 189 -9.59 15.73 21.01
N PHE A 190 -10.59 14.88 20.81
CA PHE A 190 -11.98 15.30 20.88
C PHE A 190 -12.46 15.30 22.33
N ASP A 191 -13.15 16.34 22.74
CA ASP A 191 -13.84 16.40 24.04
C ASP A 191 -15.06 15.47 24.03
N SER A 192 -15.77 15.38 22.90
CA SER A 192 -16.86 14.43 22.66
C SER A 192 -16.44 13.38 21.63
N ARG A 193 -16.50 12.09 22.02
CA ARG A 193 -15.98 10.98 21.20
C ARG A 193 -16.65 10.91 19.82
N PRO A 194 -15.90 10.83 18.71
CA PRO A 194 -16.48 10.57 17.39
C PRO A 194 -17.01 9.14 17.29
N LEU A 195 -18.24 8.98 16.79
CA LEU A 195 -18.94 7.70 16.67
C LEU A 195 -18.99 7.22 15.23
N SER A 196 -19.38 8.11 14.30
CA SER A 196 -19.54 7.72 12.90
C SER A 196 -19.25 8.86 11.95
N LEU A 197 -18.72 8.50 10.77
CA LEU A 197 -18.48 9.39 9.64
C LEU A 197 -19.37 8.97 8.47
N SER A 198 -20.18 9.88 7.96
CA SER A 198 -21.02 9.64 6.79
C SER A 198 -20.60 10.56 5.65
N CYS A 199 -20.11 9.97 4.54
CA CYS A 199 -19.74 10.67 3.32
C CYS A 199 -20.64 10.18 2.17
N PRO A 200 -21.82 10.79 1.95
CA PRO A 200 -22.84 10.24 1.03
C PRO A 200 -22.45 10.34 -0.45
N SER A 201 -21.56 11.25 -0.79
CA SER A 201 -21.09 11.45 -2.18
C SER A 201 -19.59 11.67 -2.25
N ALA A 202 -18.99 11.26 -3.37
CA ALA A 202 -17.59 11.56 -3.68
C ALA A 202 -17.41 13.09 -3.80
N GLY A 203 -16.51 13.65 -2.98
CA GLY A 203 -16.27 15.11 -2.95
C GLY A 203 -17.36 15.94 -2.26
N GLY A 204 -18.42 15.31 -1.76
CA GLY A 204 -19.45 15.98 -0.93
C GLY A 204 -19.01 16.16 0.53
N PRO A 205 -19.74 16.99 1.27
CA PRO A 205 -19.42 17.21 2.68
C PRO A 205 -19.66 15.95 3.50
N CYS A 206 -18.64 15.50 4.23
CA CYS A 206 -18.78 14.45 5.21
C CYS A 206 -19.43 14.98 6.48
N ARG A 207 -20.22 14.14 7.14
CA ARG A 207 -20.84 14.41 8.45
C ARG A 207 -20.19 13.51 9.50
N LEU A 208 -19.75 14.10 10.58
CA LEU A 208 -19.22 13.39 11.72
C LEU A 208 -20.23 13.49 12.88
N ALA A 209 -20.67 12.35 13.41
CA ALA A 209 -21.52 12.29 14.58
C ALA A 209 -20.66 12.07 15.83
N LEU A 210 -20.94 12.83 16.89
CA LEU A 210 -20.26 12.74 18.18
C LEU A 210 -21.13 12.07 19.22
N SER A 211 -20.54 11.63 20.34
CA SER A 211 -21.23 10.89 21.40
C SER A 211 -22.21 11.72 22.21
N ASP A 212 -22.11 13.03 22.18
CA ASP A 212 -23.05 13.98 22.79
C ASP A 212 -24.26 14.31 21.92
N GLY A 213 -24.37 13.68 20.75
CA GLY A 213 -25.40 13.92 19.76
C GLY A 213 -25.07 15.06 18.78
N THR A 214 -23.94 15.73 18.93
CA THR A 214 -23.53 16.78 18.02
C THR A 214 -23.24 16.23 16.61
N GLU A 215 -23.75 16.91 15.59
CA GLU A 215 -23.44 16.66 14.19
C GLU A 215 -22.47 17.71 13.65
N VAL A 216 -21.38 17.27 13.01
CA VAL A 216 -20.39 18.15 12.43
C VAL A 216 -20.35 17.98 10.92
N LEU A 217 -20.64 19.05 10.16
CA LEU A 217 -20.38 19.12 8.72
C LEU A 217 -18.89 19.41 8.53
N TRP A 218 -18.12 18.37 8.23
CA TRP A 218 -16.66 18.43 8.28
C TRP A 218 -16.03 19.21 7.13
N GLY A 219 -16.59 19.13 5.93
CA GLY A 219 -16.00 19.68 4.70
C GLY A 219 -14.87 18.82 4.17
N GLY A 220 -13.78 19.44 3.71
CA GLY A 220 -12.58 18.76 3.23
C GLY A 220 -11.79 18.06 4.33
N PHE A 221 -10.85 17.21 3.95
CA PHE A 221 -10.05 16.39 4.89
C PHE A 221 -8.78 17.11 5.39
N GLU A 222 -8.52 18.31 4.90
CA GLU A 222 -7.42 19.18 5.31
C GLU A 222 -7.63 19.71 6.73
N PHE A 223 -6.54 20.15 7.34
CA PHE A 223 -6.53 20.79 8.66
C PHE A 223 -7.22 20.00 9.79
N THR A 224 -7.26 18.67 9.68
CA THR A 224 -8.00 17.78 10.61
C THR A 224 -7.75 18.13 12.08
N ARG A 225 -6.47 18.23 12.49
CA ARG A 225 -6.12 18.56 13.89
C ARG A 225 -6.64 19.96 14.31
N ALA A 226 -6.46 20.96 13.45
CA ALA A 226 -6.91 22.31 13.75
C ALA A 226 -8.44 22.40 13.84
N LYS A 227 -9.16 21.68 12.96
CA LYS A 227 -10.61 21.57 13.00
C LYS A 227 -11.09 20.93 14.31
N ILE A 228 -10.43 19.88 14.80
CA ILE A 228 -10.77 19.26 16.09
C ILE A 228 -10.63 20.25 17.23
N LEU A 229 -9.48 20.93 17.34
CA LEU A 229 -9.27 21.89 18.41
C LEU A 229 -10.26 23.05 18.35
N ARG A 230 -10.56 23.54 17.15
CA ARG A 230 -11.56 24.58 16.96
C ARG A 230 -12.97 24.13 17.30
N LEU A 231 -13.30 22.87 16.96
CA LEU A 231 -14.59 22.27 17.32
C LEU A 231 -14.80 22.26 18.83
N ASN A 232 -13.79 21.82 19.60
CA ASN A 232 -13.84 21.80 21.06
C ASN A 232 -14.09 23.20 21.63
N GLU A 233 -13.32 24.21 21.17
CA GLU A 233 -13.55 25.61 21.58
C GLU A 233 -14.98 26.11 21.27
N ILE A 234 -15.49 25.72 20.10
CA ILE A 234 -16.84 26.09 19.67
C ILE A 234 -17.88 25.46 20.59
N LEU A 235 -17.76 24.16 20.89
CA LEU A 235 -18.69 23.44 21.76
C LEU A 235 -18.68 24.02 23.16
N GLU A 236 -17.51 24.27 23.72
CA GLU A 236 -17.38 24.92 25.06
C GLU A 236 -18.06 26.28 25.09
N LYS A 237 -17.79 27.16 24.11
CA LYS A 237 -18.40 28.48 24.03
C LYS A 237 -19.92 28.46 23.78
N SER A 238 -20.37 27.47 23.00
CA SER A 238 -21.79 27.33 22.69
C SER A 238 -22.60 26.82 23.85
N ALA A 239 -22.02 26.00 24.74
CA ALA A 239 -22.69 25.46 25.92
C ALA A 239 -23.24 26.56 26.88
N SER A 240 -22.61 27.74 26.86
CA SER A 240 -23.09 28.89 27.67
C SER A 240 -24.27 29.64 27.05
N ARG A 241 -24.58 29.43 25.77
CA ARG A 241 -25.57 30.23 25.02
C ARG A 241 -26.69 29.42 24.40
N LEU A 242 -26.43 28.17 24.06
CA LEU A 242 -27.36 27.27 23.37
C LEU A 242 -27.48 25.97 24.17
N LYS A 243 -28.65 25.36 24.12
CA LYS A 243 -28.84 24.01 24.64
C LYS A 243 -28.52 23.01 23.54
N GLY A 244 -27.63 22.02 23.81
CA GLY A 244 -27.30 20.97 22.89
C GLY A 244 -28.42 19.91 22.74
N PRO A 245 -28.30 19.01 21.77
CA PRO A 245 -27.17 18.78 20.88
C PRO A 245 -27.00 19.85 19.77
N TYR A 246 -25.79 19.94 19.21
CA TYR A 246 -25.42 21.00 18.25
C TYR A 246 -25.24 20.48 16.84
N LYS A 247 -25.45 21.37 15.88
CA LYS A 247 -24.97 21.21 14.50
C LYS A 247 -23.87 22.22 14.23
N VAL A 248 -22.66 21.73 13.92
CA VAL A 248 -21.49 22.58 13.67
C VAL A 248 -21.08 22.44 12.22
N ASP A 249 -20.97 23.56 11.50
CA ASP A 249 -20.51 23.58 10.11
C ASP A 249 -19.08 24.08 10.02
N LEU A 250 -18.14 23.20 9.65
CA LEU A 250 -16.72 23.47 9.46
C LEU A 250 -16.30 23.50 7.97
N ARG A 251 -17.24 23.51 7.04
CA ARG A 251 -16.93 23.51 5.60
C ARG A 251 -16.15 24.75 5.17
N TYR A 252 -16.36 25.87 5.85
CA TYR A 252 -15.71 27.15 5.60
C TYR A 252 -14.58 27.44 6.59
N PHE A 253 -13.97 26.39 7.12
CA PHE A 253 -12.89 26.52 8.12
C PHE A 253 -11.69 27.30 7.60
N GLU A 254 -11.34 27.15 6.32
CA GLU A 254 -10.24 27.88 5.66
C GLU A 254 -10.50 29.38 5.61
N ASP A 255 -11.75 29.80 5.51
CA ASP A 255 -12.17 31.19 5.56
C ASP A 255 -12.23 31.75 7.01
N GLY A 256 -11.84 30.95 8.01
CA GLY A 256 -11.93 31.29 9.43
C GLY A 256 -13.36 31.28 9.97
N ARG A 257 -14.31 30.67 9.24
CA ARG A 257 -15.74 30.66 9.58
C ARG A 257 -16.16 29.30 10.08
N ALA A 258 -16.97 29.30 11.14
CA ALA A 258 -17.73 28.14 11.60
C ALA A 258 -19.11 28.60 12.01
N VAL A 259 -20.14 27.81 11.69
CA VAL A 259 -21.53 28.12 12.05
C VAL A 259 -22.02 27.05 13.03
N VAL A 260 -22.70 27.50 14.09
CA VAL A 260 -23.27 26.63 15.12
C VAL A 260 -24.76 26.92 15.25
N SER A 261 -25.55 25.88 15.31
CA SER A 261 -26.98 25.93 15.66
C SER A 261 -27.33 24.79 16.61
N ALA A 262 -28.40 24.94 17.34
CA ALA A 262 -29.03 23.79 18.02
C ALA A 262 -29.62 22.85 16.96
N LEU A 263 -29.60 21.54 17.24
CA LEU A 263 -30.24 20.50 16.43
C LEU A 263 -31.75 20.48 16.67
#